data_63aed9828ea2814ada60d7398d250133
#
_entry.id   63aed9828ea2814ada60d7398d250133
#
_cell.length_a   1.000
_cell.length_b   1.000
_cell.length_c   1.000
_cell.angle_alpha   90.00
_cell.angle_beta   90.00
_cell.angle_gamma   90.00
#
_symmetry.space_group_name_H-M   'P 1'
#
loop_
_entity.id
_entity.type
_entity.pdbx_description
1 polymer ?
#
loop_
_entity_poly.entity_id
_entity_poly.type
_entity_poly.pdbx_seq_one_letter_code
_entity_poly.pdbx_strand_id
1 'polypeptide(L)'
;MRSEKLGQQPESYFVRLCASIVIGLCSTTNVAADGIDFEKDVAPILSARCVGCHQPGKAKGGLDLTTMAAALTGGDSGPLYEPGSSAESELIVRITPESPGAKPDMPRQGEALNKAEIDTLIKWIDSGAKWPEQVILKEKSKADAATWWSLQPLAEHAPPLLPEDFRSGWTNNPIDRFIGAKLAAEGLKPNEQADRRTLIRRVTFDLTGLPPTMEDTRQFLEDKRPDAYERLVDKLLASPRYGERWGRYWLDVVRFGESNGFERNEIINNAWPFRDYVIRSLNQDKPFSRMIREHLAGDAFAADQPQDKLGVAFLTIGPFDDVGNQDPVQAAQIRANTVDDMIVATGSAFLGLTIGCARCHDHKFDPIPQADYYRLQSAFAGARQGAQPVATPAMLDLRNRLLQPLQARRAEIDSSLAALEKRFQERIARAEPEDPKRWTKPVAEPKGVSESLPDEPVVAVRLTIRGSDRDPNSAVGTRIEEFELRSRDTPPRNLALASAGTKIEAPSRKPGDFGDAYAPELMIDG
;
A
#
# COMPACT_ATOMS: atom_id res chain seq x y z
N MET A 1 40.60 -1.24 -51.29
CA MET A 1 40.34 -0.90 -52.72
C MET A 1 39.49 0.34 -52.71
N ARG A 2 40.11 1.39 -53.20
CA ARG A 2 39.65 2.67 -53.81
C ARG A 2 38.69 3.50 -52.96
N SER A 3 39.16 4.66 -52.37
CA SER A 3 39.64 5.95 -52.96
C SER A 3 38.51 6.62 -53.75
N GLU A 4 38.19 7.85 -53.59
CA GLU A 4 38.83 9.17 -53.70
C GLU A 4 37.72 10.20 -53.47
N LYS A 5 37.86 11.34 -53.03
CA LYS A 5 38.66 12.53 -52.95
C LYS A 5 37.74 13.77 -52.94
N LEU A 6 37.95 14.64 -52.02
CA LEU A 6 38.37 16.04 -52.16
C LEU A 6 37.57 17.00 -53.06
N GLY A 7 37.16 18.14 -52.50
CA GLY A 7 36.80 19.35 -53.18
C GLY A 7 36.74 20.55 -52.23
N GLN A 8 37.78 21.35 -52.28
CA GLN A 8 38.09 22.56 -51.54
C GLN A 8 37.27 23.79 -51.99
N GLN A 9 37.16 24.71 -51.07
CA GLN A 9 36.84 26.14 -51.03
C GLN A 9 37.06 26.99 -52.32
N PRO A 10 36.63 28.27 -52.41
CA PRO A 10 37.32 29.37 -51.75
C PRO A 10 36.46 30.57 -51.23
N GLU A 11 37.17 31.33 -50.42
CA GLU A 11 36.85 32.66 -49.88
C GLU A 11 36.63 33.75 -50.94
N SER A 12 35.87 34.80 -50.60
CA SER A 12 36.15 36.14 -51.09
C SER A 12 35.72 37.24 -50.12
N TYR A 13 36.69 38.02 -49.75
CA TYR A 13 36.62 39.31 -49.07
C TYR A 13 35.89 40.36 -49.88
N PHE A 14 35.14 41.27 -49.25
CA PHE A 14 35.11 42.69 -49.65
C PHE A 14 34.92 43.63 -48.46
N VAL A 15 35.80 44.59 -48.38
CA VAL A 15 36.01 45.67 -47.44
C VAL A 15 35.45 46.98 -47.99
N ARG A 16 35.07 47.90 -47.09
CA ARG A 16 34.85 49.37 -47.18
C ARG A 16 33.41 49.81 -47.42
N LEU A 17 32.87 50.85 -46.79
CA LEU A 17 33.45 52.15 -46.42
C LEU A 17 32.54 52.89 -45.41
N CYS A 18 33.14 53.71 -44.55
CA CYS A 18 32.53 54.67 -43.64
C CYS A 18 31.67 55.74 -44.32
N ALA A 19 30.54 56.10 -43.71
CA ALA A 19 30.03 57.46 -43.72
C ALA A 19 29.29 57.78 -42.43
N SER A 20 29.87 58.69 -41.66
CA SER A 20 29.29 59.25 -40.42
C SER A 20 28.19 60.26 -40.79
N ILE A 21 26.96 60.03 -40.35
CA ILE A 21 25.94 61.07 -40.24
C ILE A 21 25.46 61.11 -38.79
N VAL A 22 25.84 62.11 -38.04
CA VAL A 22 25.32 62.44 -36.76
C VAL A 22 23.96 63.11 -36.96
N ILE A 23 22.89 62.35 -36.69
CA ILE A 23 21.56 62.94 -36.50
C ILE A 23 21.20 62.69 -35.04
N GLY A 24 21.19 63.74 -34.25
CA GLY A 24 20.70 63.72 -32.90
C GLY A 24 19.19 63.37 -32.89
N LEU A 25 18.91 62.14 -32.48
CA LEU A 25 17.56 61.76 -32.09
C LEU A 25 17.53 61.78 -30.57
N CYS A 26 16.78 62.72 -30.04
CA CYS A 26 16.34 62.78 -28.67
C CYS A 26 15.59 61.46 -28.39
N SER A 27 16.28 60.47 -27.77
CA SER A 27 15.65 59.26 -27.25
C SER A 27 14.80 59.66 -26.08
N THR A 28 13.50 59.87 -26.30
CA THR A 28 12.53 59.75 -25.22
C THR A 28 12.56 58.32 -24.78
N THR A 29 13.26 58.05 -23.69
CA THR A 29 13.08 56.84 -22.92
C THR A 29 11.62 56.81 -22.49
N ASN A 30 10.79 56.09 -23.24
CA ASN A 30 9.55 55.59 -22.72
C ASN A 30 9.95 54.66 -21.55
N VAL A 31 9.95 55.19 -20.33
CA VAL A 31 9.78 54.41 -19.13
C VAL A 31 8.42 53.73 -19.35
N ALA A 32 8.43 52.46 -19.74
CA ALA A 32 7.27 51.64 -19.70
C ALA A 32 6.79 51.71 -18.23
N ALA A 33 5.67 52.38 -18.02
CA ALA A 33 4.97 52.28 -16.73
C ALA A 33 4.83 50.78 -16.45
N ASP A 34 5.23 50.33 -15.28
CA ASP A 34 4.98 49.00 -14.74
C ASP A 34 3.46 48.76 -14.64
N GLY A 35 2.84 48.55 -15.79
CA GLY A 35 1.41 48.28 -15.91
C GLY A 35 1.16 46.79 -15.69
N ILE A 36 0.31 46.47 -14.72
CA ILE A 36 -0.19 45.11 -14.53
C ILE A 36 -0.86 44.61 -15.80
N ASP A 37 -0.37 43.51 -16.35
CA ASP A 37 -0.95 42.86 -17.52
C ASP A 37 -1.99 41.82 -17.04
N PHE A 38 -3.24 41.97 -17.51
CA PHE A 38 -4.31 41.09 -17.06
C PHE A 38 -4.03 39.61 -17.38
N GLU A 39 -3.60 39.30 -18.58
CA GLU A 39 -3.41 37.90 -19.00
C GLU A 39 -2.24 37.24 -18.29
N LYS A 40 -1.17 37.99 -18.01
CA LYS A 40 0.05 37.46 -17.37
C LYS A 40 -0.02 37.44 -15.86
N ASP A 41 -0.58 38.51 -15.26
CA ASP A 41 -0.45 38.75 -13.83
C ASP A 41 -1.74 38.44 -13.07
N VAL A 42 -2.93 38.72 -13.62
CA VAL A 42 -4.24 38.63 -12.96
C VAL A 42 -5.00 37.37 -13.29
N ALA A 43 -5.12 37.04 -14.58
CA ALA A 43 -5.87 35.88 -15.05
C ALA A 43 -5.39 34.54 -14.44
N PRO A 44 -4.08 34.30 -14.22
CA PRO A 44 -3.62 33.11 -13.53
C PRO A 44 -4.08 33.01 -12.09
N ILE A 45 -4.15 34.15 -11.37
CA ILE A 45 -4.61 34.18 -9.96
C ILE A 45 -6.12 33.86 -9.91
N LEU A 46 -6.94 34.57 -10.69
CA LEU A 46 -8.38 34.36 -10.72
C LEU A 46 -8.76 32.94 -11.15
N SER A 47 -8.09 32.42 -12.19
CA SER A 47 -8.30 31.06 -12.69
C SER A 47 -7.94 29.98 -11.67
N ALA A 48 -6.88 30.19 -10.89
CA ALA A 48 -6.40 29.21 -9.93
C ALA A 48 -7.18 29.24 -8.59
N ARG A 49 -7.63 30.42 -8.17
CA ARG A 49 -8.16 30.65 -6.81
C ARG A 49 -9.68 30.85 -6.76
N CYS A 50 -10.31 31.33 -7.83
CA CYS A 50 -11.69 31.83 -7.81
C CYS A 50 -12.62 31.10 -8.77
N VAL A 51 -12.24 30.96 -10.05
CA VAL A 51 -13.11 30.44 -11.12
C VAL A 51 -13.64 29.04 -10.84
N GLY A 52 -12.89 28.19 -10.13
CA GLY A 52 -13.34 26.84 -9.78
C GLY A 52 -14.68 26.75 -9.05
N CYS A 53 -15.05 27.84 -8.33
CA CYS A 53 -16.33 27.95 -7.63
C CYS A 53 -17.26 28.99 -8.23
N HIS A 54 -16.74 29.97 -8.98
CA HIS A 54 -17.43 31.10 -9.54
C HIS A 54 -17.45 31.06 -11.06
N GLN A 55 -18.19 30.11 -11.64
CA GLN A 55 -18.35 29.89 -13.08
C GLN A 55 -19.76 29.38 -13.39
N PRO A 56 -20.23 29.43 -14.65
CA PRO A 56 -21.51 28.87 -15.04
C PRO A 56 -21.69 27.43 -14.57
N GLY A 57 -22.86 27.15 -13.97
CA GLY A 57 -23.18 25.85 -13.38
C GLY A 57 -22.68 25.60 -11.95
N LYS A 58 -21.74 26.45 -11.43
CA LYS A 58 -21.27 26.43 -10.04
C LYS A 58 -21.34 27.80 -9.35
N ALA A 59 -21.93 28.81 -9.95
CA ALA A 59 -21.92 30.21 -9.52
C ALA A 59 -22.33 30.41 -8.05
N LYS A 60 -21.43 30.06 -7.10
CA LYS A 60 -21.68 30.23 -5.66
C LYS A 60 -21.81 31.72 -5.33
N GLY A 61 -22.87 32.08 -4.61
CA GLY A 61 -23.18 33.49 -4.35
C GLY A 61 -23.60 34.26 -5.60
N GLY A 62 -24.13 33.57 -6.61
CA GLY A 62 -24.56 34.20 -7.87
C GLY A 62 -23.43 34.74 -8.75
N LEU A 63 -22.16 34.60 -8.34
CA LEU A 63 -21.01 35.21 -8.99
C LEU A 63 -20.43 34.32 -10.10
N ASP A 64 -20.26 34.89 -11.30
CA ASP A 64 -19.53 34.28 -12.42
C ASP A 64 -18.31 35.16 -12.74
N LEU A 65 -17.11 34.54 -12.68
CA LEU A 65 -15.81 35.16 -12.95
C LEU A 65 -15.20 34.74 -14.27
N THR A 66 -15.98 34.16 -15.16
CA THR A 66 -15.43 33.66 -16.43
C THR A 66 -15.24 34.75 -17.46
N THR A 67 -16.00 35.84 -17.37
CA THR A 67 -15.90 36.96 -18.30
C THR A 67 -15.92 38.29 -17.58
N MET A 68 -15.37 39.34 -18.21
CA MET A 68 -15.38 40.70 -17.70
C MET A 68 -16.83 41.16 -17.41
N ALA A 69 -17.74 40.95 -18.34
CA ALA A 69 -19.14 41.39 -18.22
C ALA A 69 -19.83 40.71 -17.03
N ALA A 70 -19.63 39.42 -16.82
CA ALA A 70 -20.19 38.68 -15.71
C ALA A 70 -19.58 39.13 -14.37
N ALA A 71 -18.28 39.37 -14.30
CA ALA A 71 -17.62 39.86 -13.09
C ALA A 71 -18.07 41.27 -12.68
N LEU A 72 -18.33 42.14 -13.66
CA LEU A 72 -18.89 43.47 -13.42
C LEU A 72 -20.38 43.43 -13.01
N THR A 73 -21.16 42.48 -13.53
CA THR A 73 -22.52 42.23 -13.07
C THR A 73 -22.54 41.84 -11.59
N GLY A 74 -21.50 41.10 -11.18
CA GLY A 74 -21.32 40.64 -9.81
C GLY A 74 -22.22 39.47 -9.40
N GLY A 75 -22.36 39.27 -8.10
CA GLY A 75 -23.19 38.23 -7.50
C GLY A 75 -24.18 38.81 -6.48
N ASP A 76 -24.58 37.98 -5.52
CA ASP A 76 -25.54 38.34 -4.46
C ASP A 76 -25.08 39.56 -3.63
N SER A 77 -23.77 39.84 -3.58
CA SER A 77 -23.18 40.99 -2.87
C SER A 77 -22.98 42.24 -3.74
N GLY A 78 -23.36 42.21 -5.01
CA GLY A 78 -23.12 43.30 -5.97
C GLY A 78 -21.92 43.08 -6.88
N PRO A 79 -21.43 44.16 -7.54
CA PRO A 79 -20.26 44.11 -8.40
C PRO A 79 -19.01 43.56 -7.68
N LEU A 80 -18.21 42.76 -8.37
CA LEU A 80 -17.01 42.15 -7.75
C LEU A 80 -15.93 43.19 -7.42
N TYR A 81 -15.74 44.17 -8.30
CA TYR A 81 -14.74 45.22 -8.12
C TYR A 81 -15.21 46.54 -8.74
N GLU A 82 -14.67 47.64 -8.21
CA GLU A 82 -14.87 49.00 -8.72
C GLU A 82 -13.57 49.45 -9.43
N PRO A 83 -13.59 49.62 -10.74
CA PRO A 83 -12.39 50.04 -11.47
C PRO A 83 -11.83 51.37 -10.95
N GLY A 84 -10.58 51.36 -10.52
CA GLY A 84 -9.89 52.50 -9.96
C GLY A 84 -10.00 52.63 -8.43
N SER A 85 -10.73 51.74 -7.76
CA SER A 85 -10.91 51.80 -6.30
C SER A 85 -10.85 50.40 -5.67
N SER A 86 -9.66 49.92 -5.34
CA SER A 86 -9.48 48.63 -4.70
C SER A 86 -10.07 48.58 -3.29
N ALA A 87 -10.08 49.71 -2.56
CA ALA A 87 -10.62 49.82 -1.21
C ALA A 87 -12.13 49.62 -1.15
N GLU A 88 -12.87 49.93 -2.24
CA GLU A 88 -14.32 49.76 -2.36
C GLU A 88 -14.71 48.47 -3.09
N SER A 89 -13.72 47.69 -3.49
CA SER A 89 -13.95 46.47 -4.26
C SER A 89 -14.21 45.26 -3.37
N GLU A 90 -15.35 44.62 -3.52
CA GLU A 90 -15.77 43.42 -2.79
C GLU A 90 -14.75 42.29 -2.90
N LEU A 91 -14.09 42.16 -4.03
CA LEU A 91 -13.00 41.20 -4.21
C LEU A 91 -11.93 41.34 -3.12
N ILE A 92 -11.42 42.57 -2.93
CA ILE A 92 -10.32 42.84 -2.00
C ILE A 92 -10.80 42.66 -0.55
N VAL A 93 -11.99 43.09 -0.23
CA VAL A 93 -12.60 42.93 1.10
C VAL A 93 -12.64 41.42 1.46
N ARG A 94 -13.10 40.56 0.54
CA ARG A 94 -13.29 39.15 0.81
C ARG A 94 -11.98 38.32 0.89
N ILE A 95 -10.94 38.73 0.17
CA ILE A 95 -9.65 37.99 0.17
C ILE A 95 -8.67 38.52 1.22
N THR A 96 -8.95 39.64 1.84
CA THR A 96 -8.08 40.26 2.86
C THR A 96 -8.53 39.83 4.25
N PRO A 97 -7.66 39.31 5.10
CA PRO A 97 -8.00 38.98 6.48
C PRO A 97 -8.38 40.23 7.29
N GLU A 98 -9.44 40.19 8.11
CA GLU A 98 -9.83 41.28 8.98
C GLU A 98 -8.80 41.65 10.07
N SER A 99 -7.93 40.68 10.42
CA SER A 99 -6.87 40.90 11.40
C SER A 99 -5.69 39.95 11.12
N PRO A 100 -4.45 40.28 11.58
CA PRO A 100 -3.29 39.42 11.42
C PRO A 100 -3.54 38.02 11.97
N GLY A 101 -3.45 37.00 11.10
CA GLY A 101 -3.65 35.59 11.45
C GLY A 101 -5.11 35.10 11.33
N ALA A 102 -6.06 35.98 11.03
CA ALA A 102 -7.44 35.56 10.70
C ALA A 102 -7.51 34.95 9.30
N LYS A 103 -8.48 34.06 9.10
CA LYS A 103 -8.76 33.50 7.77
C LYS A 103 -9.66 34.48 7.00
N PRO A 104 -9.32 34.84 5.75
CA PRO A 104 -10.21 35.66 4.91
C PRO A 104 -11.51 34.91 4.57
N ASP A 105 -12.55 35.65 4.21
CA ASP A 105 -13.81 35.09 3.77
C ASP A 105 -13.69 34.20 2.53
N MET A 106 -12.79 34.56 1.62
CA MET A 106 -12.48 33.83 0.38
C MET A 106 -10.98 33.62 0.19
N PRO A 107 -10.59 32.50 -0.39
CA PRO A 107 -11.43 31.35 -0.75
C PRO A 107 -11.88 30.56 0.49
N ARG A 108 -13.13 30.09 0.51
CA ARG A 108 -13.64 29.26 1.62
C ARG A 108 -12.96 27.91 1.72
N GLN A 109 -12.46 27.38 0.60
CA GLN A 109 -11.74 26.10 0.50
C GLN A 109 -10.38 26.32 -0.15
N GLY A 110 -9.36 25.63 0.34
CA GLY A 110 -7.99 25.78 -0.13
C GLY A 110 -7.19 26.82 0.68
N GLU A 111 -6.01 27.16 0.15
CA GLU A 111 -5.11 28.14 0.76
C GLU A 111 -5.56 29.57 0.45
N ALA A 112 -5.44 30.46 1.43
CA ALA A 112 -5.64 31.88 1.24
C ALA A 112 -4.62 32.45 0.23
N LEU A 113 -5.00 33.53 -0.45
CA LEU A 113 -4.06 34.24 -1.32
C LEU A 113 -2.88 34.78 -0.49
N ASN A 114 -1.70 34.70 -1.05
CA ASN A 114 -0.52 35.30 -0.44
C ASN A 114 -0.50 36.82 -0.70
N LYS A 115 0.37 37.52 0.06
CA LYS A 115 0.46 38.98 -0.03
C LYS A 115 0.76 39.48 -1.46
N ALA A 116 1.62 38.79 -2.21
CA ALA A 116 1.96 39.20 -3.58
C ALA A 116 0.77 39.06 -4.54
N GLU A 117 -0.03 37.99 -4.40
CA GLU A 117 -1.26 37.80 -5.17
C GLU A 117 -2.29 38.90 -4.87
N ILE A 118 -2.46 39.26 -3.59
CA ILE A 118 -3.37 40.35 -3.16
C ILE A 118 -2.86 41.71 -3.69
N ASP A 119 -1.59 42.02 -3.52
CA ASP A 119 -0.98 43.26 -4.00
C ASP A 119 -1.10 43.40 -5.53
N THR A 120 -1.03 42.32 -6.28
CA THR A 120 -1.25 42.29 -7.74
C THR A 120 -2.68 42.66 -8.10
N LEU A 121 -3.67 42.07 -7.42
CA LEU A 121 -5.08 42.37 -7.65
C LEU A 121 -5.43 43.82 -7.26
N ILE A 122 -4.87 44.33 -6.17
CA ILE A 122 -5.01 45.73 -5.76
C ILE A 122 -4.50 46.68 -6.85
N LYS A 123 -3.25 46.48 -7.30
CA LYS A 123 -2.63 47.30 -8.33
C LYS A 123 -3.41 47.23 -9.66
N TRP A 124 -3.93 46.05 -10.01
CA TRP A 124 -4.75 45.92 -11.20
C TRP A 124 -6.06 46.73 -11.11
N ILE A 125 -6.76 46.64 -10.00
CA ILE A 125 -8.00 47.39 -9.81
C ILE A 125 -7.73 48.90 -9.80
N ASP A 126 -6.72 49.35 -9.06
CA ASP A 126 -6.35 50.77 -8.96
C ASP A 126 -5.87 51.35 -10.31
N SER A 127 -5.32 50.50 -11.19
CA SER A 127 -4.94 50.91 -12.57
C SER A 127 -6.13 50.93 -13.55
N GLY A 128 -7.36 50.75 -13.05
CA GLY A 128 -8.57 50.79 -13.85
C GLY A 128 -9.12 49.43 -14.27
N ALA A 129 -8.62 48.34 -13.67
CA ALA A 129 -9.13 46.96 -13.82
C ALA A 129 -9.35 46.53 -15.28
N LYS A 130 -8.38 46.83 -16.15
CA LYS A 130 -8.46 46.49 -17.58
C LYS A 130 -8.50 44.99 -17.77
N TRP A 131 -9.61 44.48 -18.26
CA TRP A 131 -9.78 43.08 -18.63
C TRP A 131 -10.20 43.03 -20.10
N PRO A 132 -9.39 42.42 -21.00
CA PRO A 132 -9.74 42.35 -22.42
C PRO A 132 -10.99 41.47 -22.61
N GLU A 133 -11.99 42.00 -23.36
CA GLU A 133 -13.29 41.31 -23.56
C GLU A 133 -13.19 39.92 -24.16
N GLN A 134 -12.16 39.68 -24.96
CA GLN A 134 -11.91 38.38 -25.58
C GLN A 134 -11.34 37.32 -24.61
N VAL A 135 -10.87 37.73 -23.42
CA VAL A 135 -10.27 36.82 -22.44
C VAL A 135 -11.35 36.21 -21.58
N ILE A 136 -11.59 34.93 -21.80
CA ILE A 136 -12.50 34.11 -21.01
C ILE A 136 -11.66 33.30 -20.03
N LEU A 137 -11.87 33.51 -18.73
CA LEU A 137 -11.22 32.72 -17.71
C LEU A 137 -11.86 31.34 -17.65
N LYS A 138 -11.03 30.35 -17.50
CA LYS A 138 -11.44 28.98 -17.22
C LYS A 138 -10.83 28.57 -15.88
N GLU A 139 -11.53 27.72 -15.18
CA GLU A 139 -10.92 27.03 -14.04
C GLU A 139 -9.54 26.54 -14.50
N LYS A 140 -8.47 26.89 -13.76
CA LYS A 140 -7.14 26.41 -14.09
C LYS A 140 -7.26 24.91 -14.24
N SER A 141 -7.23 24.42 -15.46
CA SER A 141 -7.34 23.01 -15.73
C SER A 141 -6.31 22.32 -14.84
N LYS A 142 -6.71 21.21 -14.24
CA LYS A 142 -5.77 20.28 -13.63
C LYS A 142 -4.54 20.25 -14.54
N ALA A 143 -3.36 20.29 -13.93
CA ALA A 143 -2.12 20.36 -14.69
C ALA A 143 -2.21 19.43 -15.91
N ASP A 144 -2.03 20.00 -17.08
CA ASP A 144 -2.02 19.22 -18.31
C ASP A 144 -0.94 18.14 -18.14
N ALA A 145 -1.30 16.88 -18.38
CA ALA A 145 -0.33 15.80 -18.35
C ALA A 145 0.92 16.11 -19.18
N ALA A 146 0.75 16.87 -20.27
CA ALA A 146 1.83 17.35 -21.12
C ALA A 146 2.80 18.32 -20.43
N THR A 147 2.39 18.99 -19.35
CA THR A 147 3.23 19.97 -18.62
C THR A 147 3.57 19.52 -17.19
N TRP A 148 2.96 18.45 -16.71
CA TRP A 148 3.21 17.94 -15.37
C TRP A 148 4.62 17.35 -15.27
N TRP A 149 5.45 17.90 -14.40
CA TRP A 149 6.89 17.59 -14.35
C TRP A 149 7.21 16.09 -14.20
N SER A 150 6.46 15.36 -13.38
CA SER A 150 6.71 13.94 -13.12
C SER A 150 6.18 13.00 -14.22
N LEU A 151 5.39 13.53 -15.17
CA LEU A 151 4.88 12.78 -16.31
C LEU A 151 5.63 13.10 -17.61
N GLN A 152 6.63 14.00 -17.54
CA GLN A 152 7.50 14.28 -18.70
C GLN A 152 8.39 13.07 -19.00
N PRO A 153 8.78 12.88 -20.27
CA PRO A 153 9.79 11.89 -20.60
C PRO A 153 11.04 12.06 -19.75
N LEU A 154 11.63 10.96 -19.31
CA LEU A 154 12.87 10.98 -18.55
C LEU A 154 13.98 11.62 -19.41
N ALA A 155 14.66 12.62 -18.85
CA ALA A 155 15.80 13.25 -19.46
C ALA A 155 17.07 12.94 -18.63
N GLU A 156 18.19 12.76 -19.33
CA GLU A 156 19.49 12.65 -18.68
C GLU A 156 19.94 14.04 -18.23
N HIS A 157 20.15 14.18 -16.94
CA HIS A 157 20.69 15.38 -16.32
C HIS A 157 22.11 15.12 -15.81
N ALA A 158 23.08 15.83 -16.33
CA ALA A 158 24.43 15.79 -15.79
C ALA A 158 24.42 16.27 -14.32
N PRO A 159 25.07 15.51 -13.39
CA PRO A 159 25.18 15.97 -12.02
C PRO A 159 25.84 17.35 -11.95
N PRO A 160 25.25 18.33 -11.24
CA PRO A 160 25.73 19.70 -11.20
C PRO A 160 27.14 19.78 -10.60
N LEU A 161 27.88 20.80 -11.00
CA LEU A 161 29.16 21.15 -10.39
C LEU A 161 28.89 21.84 -9.06
N LEU A 162 29.53 21.36 -7.99
CA LEU A 162 29.43 21.99 -6.67
C LEU A 162 30.48 23.10 -6.53
N PRO A 163 30.18 24.16 -5.75
CA PRO A 163 31.18 25.13 -5.30
C PRO A 163 32.37 24.47 -4.62
N GLU A 164 33.56 25.13 -4.64
CA GLU A 164 34.80 24.54 -4.09
C GLU A 164 34.71 24.18 -2.63
N ASP A 165 34.00 24.98 -1.83
CA ASP A 165 33.78 24.76 -0.40
C ASP A 165 32.87 23.54 -0.08
N PHE A 166 32.15 23.02 -1.08
CA PHE A 166 31.39 21.77 -0.99
C PHE A 166 32.19 20.54 -1.41
N ARG A 167 33.38 20.71 -2.02
CA ARG A 167 34.11 19.61 -2.67
C ARG A 167 34.86 18.70 -1.72
N SER A 168 35.13 19.10 -0.49
CA SER A 168 35.87 18.29 0.47
C SER A 168 34.97 17.20 1.08
N GLY A 169 34.99 16.01 0.49
CA GLY A 169 34.35 14.80 1.02
C GLY A 169 32.96 14.48 0.50
N TRP A 170 32.34 15.32 -0.33
CA TRP A 170 30.93 15.22 -0.74
C TRP A 170 30.74 15.05 -2.27
N THR A 171 31.67 14.46 -3.00
CA THR A 171 31.67 14.59 -4.47
C THR A 171 31.66 13.30 -5.25
N ASN A 172 31.78 12.15 -4.59
CA ASN A 172 31.94 10.88 -5.30
C ASN A 172 30.61 10.29 -5.78
N ASN A 173 29.49 10.69 -5.19
CA ASN A 173 28.17 10.20 -5.53
C ASN A 173 27.39 11.26 -6.34
N PRO A 174 26.85 10.93 -7.53
CA PRO A 174 26.00 11.86 -8.29
C PRO A 174 24.83 12.43 -7.49
N ILE A 175 24.21 11.66 -6.61
CA ILE A 175 23.10 12.10 -5.76
C ILE A 175 23.55 13.22 -4.83
N ASP A 176 24.73 13.10 -4.21
CA ASP A 176 25.30 14.14 -3.34
C ASP A 176 25.49 15.46 -4.08
N ARG A 177 25.81 15.40 -5.37
CA ARG A 177 25.97 16.60 -6.20
C ARG A 177 24.66 17.35 -6.42
N PHE A 178 23.56 16.65 -6.66
CA PHE A 178 22.22 17.26 -6.75
C PHE A 178 21.77 17.84 -5.40
N ILE A 179 21.97 17.11 -4.31
CA ILE A 179 21.65 17.59 -2.96
C ILE A 179 22.53 18.78 -2.58
N GLY A 180 23.83 18.69 -2.83
CA GLY A 180 24.79 19.77 -2.54
C GLY A 180 24.49 21.05 -3.30
N ALA A 181 24.10 20.95 -4.59
CA ALA A 181 23.68 22.11 -5.37
C ALA A 181 22.43 22.79 -4.77
N LYS A 182 21.48 22.00 -4.29
CA LYS A 182 20.27 22.54 -3.64
C LYS A 182 20.63 23.20 -2.29
N LEU A 183 21.47 22.57 -1.48
CA LEU A 183 21.95 23.16 -0.23
C LEU A 183 22.70 24.49 -0.48
N ALA A 184 23.59 24.51 -1.49
CA ALA A 184 24.31 25.72 -1.85
C ALA A 184 23.37 26.87 -2.29
N ALA A 185 22.32 26.56 -3.05
CA ALA A 185 21.32 27.56 -3.46
C ALA A 185 20.57 28.17 -2.26
N GLU A 186 20.37 27.41 -1.18
CA GLU A 186 19.74 27.87 0.06
C GLU A 186 20.75 28.42 1.08
N GLY A 187 22.04 28.54 0.73
CA GLY A 187 23.09 29.00 1.65
C GLY A 187 23.40 28.03 2.80
N LEU A 188 23.01 26.77 2.65
CA LEU A 188 23.23 25.74 3.66
C LEU A 188 24.47 24.90 3.34
N LYS A 189 25.07 24.30 4.36
CA LYS A 189 26.18 23.35 4.22
C LYS A 189 25.79 21.98 4.78
N PRO A 190 26.34 20.87 4.23
CA PRO A 190 26.17 19.57 4.83
C PRO A 190 26.82 19.51 6.22
N ASN A 191 26.26 18.69 7.10
CA ASN A 191 26.87 18.40 8.39
C ASN A 191 28.18 17.60 8.21
N GLU A 192 29.05 17.64 9.24
CA GLU A 192 30.24 16.80 9.27
C GLU A 192 29.87 15.31 9.24
N GLN A 193 30.81 14.50 8.73
CA GLN A 193 30.64 13.05 8.72
C GLN A 193 30.52 12.51 10.14
N ALA A 194 29.56 11.62 10.35
CA ALA A 194 29.37 10.95 11.63
C ALA A 194 30.61 10.11 12.01
N ASP A 195 30.85 9.93 13.30
CA ASP A 195 31.91 9.04 13.79
C ASP A 195 31.64 7.57 13.41
N ARG A 196 32.69 6.76 13.42
CA ARG A 196 32.63 5.37 12.96
C ARG A 196 31.64 4.49 13.74
N ARG A 197 31.42 4.73 15.03
CA ARG A 197 30.41 3.98 15.82
C ARG A 197 29.01 4.32 15.36
N THR A 198 28.76 5.59 15.14
CA THR A 198 27.48 6.07 14.60
C THR A 198 27.25 5.56 13.19
N LEU A 199 28.27 5.56 12.32
CA LEU A 199 28.16 5.05 10.95
C LEU A 199 27.78 3.56 10.91
N ILE A 200 28.54 2.69 11.62
CA ILE A 200 28.19 1.25 11.60
C ILE A 200 26.82 0.99 12.19
N ARG A 201 26.44 1.69 13.26
CA ARG A 201 25.12 1.53 13.85
C ARG A 201 24.02 1.90 12.85
N ARG A 202 24.12 3.05 12.20
CA ARG A 202 23.13 3.54 11.24
C ARG A 202 23.00 2.60 10.06
N VAL A 203 24.10 2.30 9.36
CA VAL A 203 24.08 1.49 8.15
C VAL A 203 23.60 0.05 8.41
N THR A 204 23.95 -0.54 9.59
CA THR A 204 23.47 -1.87 9.93
C THR A 204 21.97 -1.90 10.17
N PHE A 205 21.44 -0.91 10.92
CA PHE A 205 20.00 -0.77 11.09
C PHE A 205 19.26 -0.50 9.78
N ASP A 206 19.80 0.36 8.93
CA ASP A 206 19.16 0.70 7.67
C ASP A 206 19.08 -0.51 6.74
N LEU A 207 20.18 -1.25 6.60
CA LEU A 207 20.26 -2.36 5.65
C LEU A 207 19.68 -3.67 6.18
N THR A 208 19.77 -3.94 7.49
CA THR A 208 19.37 -5.24 8.06
C THR A 208 18.23 -5.17 9.09
N GLY A 209 17.91 -3.97 9.58
CA GLY A 209 16.94 -3.77 10.67
C GLY A 209 17.43 -4.23 12.04
N LEU A 210 18.67 -4.65 12.16
CA LEU A 210 19.29 -5.21 13.37
C LEU A 210 20.46 -4.34 13.83
N PRO A 211 20.79 -4.31 15.14
CA PRO A 211 22.02 -3.68 15.59
C PRO A 211 23.25 -4.46 15.11
N PRO A 212 24.41 -3.79 14.90
CA PRO A 212 25.65 -4.48 14.65
C PRO A 212 26.06 -5.33 15.86
N THR A 213 26.70 -6.46 15.60
CA THR A 213 27.31 -7.25 16.68
C THR A 213 28.50 -6.52 17.29
N MET A 214 28.89 -6.91 18.49
CA MET A 214 30.09 -6.37 19.14
C MET A 214 31.34 -6.64 18.30
N GLU A 215 31.41 -7.82 17.68
CA GLU A 215 32.52 -8.20 16.82
C GLU A 215 32.57 -7.37 15.53
N ASP A 216 31.44 -7.19 14.84
CA ASP A 216 31.38 -6.33 13.65
C ASP A 216 31.79 -4.88 14.00
N THR A 217 31.33 -4.40 15.15
CA THR A 217 31.68 -3.06 15.63
C THR A 217 33.18 -2.93 15.87
N ARG A 218 33.80 -3.91 16.55
CA ARG A 218 35.24 -3.95 16.80
C ARG A 218 36.03 -3.97 15.50
N GLN A 219 35.71 -4.91 14.60
CA GLN A 219 36.36 -5.06 13.31
C GLN A 219 36.30 -3.77 12.49
N PHE A 220 35.14 -3.13 12.41
CA PHE A 220 35.00 -1.88 11.66
C PHE A 220 35.78 -0.73 12.29
N LEU A 221 35.82 -0.59 13.62
CA LEU A 221 36.58 0.45 14.29
C LEU A 221 38.10 0.29 14.12
N GLU A 222 38.58 -0.95 14.07
CA GLU A 222 39.99 -1.28 13.89
C GLU A 222 40.45 -1.24 12.42
N ASP A 223 39.52 -1.35 11.47
CA ASP A 223 39.83 -1.32 10.04
C ASP A 223 40.23 0.08 9.58
N LYS A 224 41.51 0.25 9.26
CA LYS A 224 42.10 1.52 8.82
C LYS A 224 42.14 1.71 7.30
N ARG A 225 41.61 0.77 6.54
CA ARG A 225 41.56 0.86 5.07
C ARG A 225 40.68 2.04 4.65
N PRO A 226 41.02 2.73 3.55
CA PRO A 226 40.21 3.84 3.05
C PRO A 226 38.81 3.41 2.60
N ASP A 227 38.66 2.16 2.15
CA ASP A 227 37.41 1.54 1.67
C ASP A 227 36.69 0.72 2.77
N ALA A 228 37.00 0.94 4.04
CA ALA A 228 36.43 0.15 5.15
C ALA A 228 34.90 0.30 5.26
N TYR A 229 34.36 1.49 4.93
CA TYR A 229 32.91 1.72 4.98
C TYR A 229 32.20 1.04 3.81
N GLU A 230 32.72 1.13 2.61
CA GLU A 230 32.22 0.46 1.42
C GLU A 230 32.17 -1.06 1.61
N ARG A 231 33.26 -1.63 2.17
CA ARG A 231 33.30 -3.07 2.51
C ARG A 231 32.26 -3.49 3.55
N LEU A 232 31.99 -2.63 4.51
CA LEU A 232 30.93 -2.85 5.49
C LEU A 232 29.55 -2.85 4.79
N VAL A 233 29.32 -1.90 3.90
CA VAL A 233 28.08 -1.83 3.11
C VAL A 233 27.90 -3.08 2.26
N ASP A 234 28.94 -3.49 1.52
CA ASP A 234 28.91 -4.70 0.68
C ASP A 234 28.61 -5.97 1.51
N LYS A 235 29.24 -6.09 2.68
CA LYS A 235 28.98 -7.19 3.62
C LYS A 235 27.51 -7.23 4.06
N LEU A 236 26.93 -6.08 4.38
CA LEU A 236 25.54 -5.98 4.83
C LEU A 236 24.55 -6.23 3.69
N LEU A 237 24.84 -5.74 2.49
CA LEU A 237 24.03 -6.01 1.29
C LEU A 237 24.04 -7.50 0.90
N ALA A 238 25.17 -8.19 1.11
CA ALA A 238 25.27 -9.64 0.88
C ALA A 238 24.59 -10.48 1.98
N SER A 239 24.15 -9.87 3.07
CA SER A 239 23.45 -10.57 4.15
C SER A 239 22.01 -10.90 3.76
N PRO A 240 21.51 -12.13 4.05
CA PRO A 240 20.10 -12.46 3.83
C PRO A 240 19.15 -11.55 4.63
N ARG A 241 19.62 -10.90 5.69
CA ARG A 241 18.86 -9.94 6.48
C ARG A 241 18.49 -8.69 5.70
N TYR A 242 19.22 -8.36 4.65
CA TYR A 242 18.87 -7.26 3.75
C TYR A 242 17.47 -7.48 3.12
N GLY A 243 17.27 -8.62 2.50
CA GLY A 243 15.98 -8.95 1.89
C GLY A 243 14.85 -9.07 2.92
N GLU A 244 15.13 -9.62 4.13
CA GLU A 244 14.15 -9.67 5.21
C GLU A 244 13.73 -8.27 5.66
N ARG A 245 14.69 -7.35 5.81
CA ARG A 245 14.46 -5.95 6.21
C ARG A 245 13.65 -5.19 5.17
N TRP A 246 14.10 -5.20 3.92
CA TRP A 246 13.52 -4.44 2.84
C TRP A 246 12.26 -5.11 2.26
N GLY A 247 12.18 -6.44 2.36
CA GLY A 247 10.98 -7.19 2.04
C GLY A 247 9.77 -6.75 2.84
N ARG A 248 9.94 -6.42 4.11
CA ARG A 248 8.85 -5.91 4.96
C ARG A 248 8.24 -4.63 4.40
N TYR A 249 9.05 -3.67 3.95
CA TYR A 249 8.52 -2.44 3.35
C TYR A 249 7.77 -2.72 2.06
N TRP A 250 8.27 -3.65 1.24
CA TRP A 250 7.56 -4.04 0.04
C TRP A 250 6.26 -4.77 0.35
N LEU A 251 6.24 -5.63 1.35
CA LEU A 251 5.04 -6.34 1.80
C LEU A 251 3.97 -5.38 2.33
N ASP A 252 4.36 -4.29 3.00
CA ASP A 252 3.44 -3.22 3.41
C ASP A 252 2.82 -2.52 2.17
N VAL A 253 3.65 -2.15 1.20
CA VAL A 253 3.19 -1.50 -0.04
C VAL A 253 2.20 -2.37 -0.82
N VAL A 254 2.45 -3.69 -0.85
CA VAL A 254 1.57 -4.65 -1.54
C VAL A 254 0.42 -5.14 -0.67
N ARG A 255 0.24 -4.58 0.53
CA ARG A 255 -0.82 -4.93 1.50
C ARG A 255 -0.89 -6.44 1.80
N PHE A 256 0.29 -7.06 1.93
CA PHE A 256 0.41 -8.48 2.24
C PHE A 256 -0.27 -8.82 3.57
N GLY A 257 -1.12 -9.83 3.55
CA GLY A 257 -1.73 -10.42 4.72
C GLY A 257 -1.69 -11.94 4.64
N GLU A 258 -1.60 -12.61 5.78
CA GLU A 258 -1.72 -14.07 5.88
C GLU A 258 -3.16 -14.50 6.15
N SER A 259 -4.11 -13.56 6.05
CA SER A 259 -5.55 -13.80 6.08
C SER A 259 -6.25 -12.92 5.05
N ASN A 260 -7.46 -13.30 4.62
CA ASN A 260 -8.26 -12.52 3.67
C ASN A 260 -8.89 -11.25 4.30
N GLY A 261 -8.81 -11.08 5.62
CA GLY A 261 -9.46 -9.98 6.33
C GLY A 261 -10.98 -10.13 6.35
N PHE A 262 -11.68 -8.99 6.49
CA PHE A 262 -13.15 -8.91 6.58
C PHE A 262 -13.74 -9.73 7.74
N GLU A 263 -15.02 -10.06 7.69
CA GLU A 263 -15.75 -10.68 8.80
C GLU A 263 -15.28 -12.09 9.12
N ARG A 264 -14.93 -12.89 8.12
CA ARG A 264 -14.46 -14.26 8.31
C ARG A 264 -13.00 -14.35 8.73
N ASN A 265 -12.19 -13.45 8.23
CA ASN A 265 -10.76 -13.37 8.52
C ASN A 265 -10.02 -14.73 8.41
N GLU A 266 -10.31 -15.49 7.35
CA GLU A 266 -9.75 -16.84 7.17
C GLU A 266 -8.26 -16.78 6.81
N ILE A 267 -7.50 -17.74 7.32
CA ILE A 267 -6.05 -17.83 7.09
C ILE A 267 -5.78 -18.27 5.65
N ILE A 268 -4.89 -17.55 4.97
CA ILE A 268 -4.37 -17.92 3.64
C ILE A 268 -3.11 -18.77 3.83
N ASN A 269 -3.27 -20.08 4.00
CA ASN A 269 -2.18 -21.02 4.30
C ASN A 269 -1.03 -21.03 3.27
N ASN A 270 -1.25 -20.53 2.06
CA ASN A 270 -0.29 -20.45 0.96
C ASN A 270 0.12 -19.01 0.61
N ALA A 271 0.03 -18.05 1.55
CA ALA A 271 0.52 -16.68 1.36
C ALA A 271 2.05 -16.58 1.45
N TRP A 272 2.67 -17.35 2.33
CA TRP A 272 4.12 -17.30 2.62
C TRP A 272 5.05 -17.44 1.40
N PRO A 273 4.73 -18.17 0.31
CA PRO A 273 5.62 -18.26 -0.85
C PRO A 273 5.83 -16.90 -1.55
N PHE A 274 4.83 -16.02 -1.52
CA PHE A 274 4.98 -14.67 -2.05
C PHE A 274 5.92 -13.82 -1.18
N ARG A 275 5.80 -13.90 0.14
CA ARG A 275 6.76 -13.26 1.07
C ARG A 275 8.19 -13.70 0.77
N ASP A 276 8.41 -15.00 0.66
CA ASP A 276 9.73 -15.57 0.38
C ASP A 276 10.24 -15.21 -1.03
N TYR A 277 9.34 -15.07 -2.01
CA TYR A 277 9.68 -14.54 -3.34
C TYR A 277 10.19 -13.10 -3.25
N VAL A 278 9.53 -12.24 -2.49
CA VAL A 278 9.94 -10.83 -2.30
C VAL A 278 11.33 -10.77 -1.64
N ILE A 279 11.52 -11.48 -0.53
CA ILE A 279 12.81 -11.53 0.19
C ILE A 279 13.93 -12.02 -0.73
N ARG A 280 13.69 -13.10 -1.46
CA ARG A 280 14.65 -13.66 -2.39
C ARG A 280 14.97 -12.69 -3.54
N SER A 281 13.97 -12.03 -4.10
CA SER A 281 14.13 -11.06 -5.20
C SER A 281 15.03 -9.90 -4.79
N LEU A 282 14.86 -9.38 -3.57
CA LEU A 282 15.70 -8.32 -3.02
C LEU A 282 17.13 -8.80 -2.72
N ASN A 283 17.29 -9.97 -2.13
CA ASN A 283 18.63 -10.56 -1.87
C ASN A 283 19.41 -10.91 -3.14
N GLN A 284 18.71 -11.14 -4.25
CA GLN A 284 19.31 -11.42 -5.57
C GLN A 284 19.49 -10.14 -6.40
N ASP A 285 19.19 -8.99 -5.85
CA ASP A 285 19.20 -7.71 -6.57
C ASP A 285 18.44 -7.79 -7.90
N LYS A 286 17.24 -8.43 -7.88
CA LYS A 286 16.42 -8.59 -9.08
C LYS A 286 16.08 -7.23 -9.66
N PRO A 287 16.31 -6.98 -10.97
CA PRO A 287 15.95 -5.70 -11.59
C PRO A 287 14.47 -5.35 -11.31
N PHE A 288 14.22 -4.14 -10.84
CA PHE A 288 12.87 -3.70 -10.45
C PHE A 288 11.88 -3.78 -11.62
N SER A 289 12.33 -3.48 -12.84
CA SER A 289 11.53 -3.65 -14.06
C SER A 289 11.07 -5.09 -14.30
N ARG A 290 11.91 -6.08 -13.95
CA ARG A 290 11.55 -7.50 -14.00
C ARG A 290 10.54 -7.83 -12.90
N MET A 291 10.77 -7.34 -11.69
CA MET A 291 9.86 -7.54 -10.56
C MET A 291 8.46 -7.00 -10.85
N ILE A 292 8.35 -5.78 -11.44
CA ILE A 292 7.07 -5.21 -11.90
C ILE A 292 6.36 -6.15 -12.87
N ARG A 293 7.07 -6.64 -13.88
CA ARG A 293 6.48 -7.56 -14.88
C ARG A 293 5.99 -8.85 -14.25
N GLU A 294 6.75 -9.43 -13.33
CA GLU A 294 6.37 -10.63 -12.59
C GLU A 294 5.15 -10.38 -11.70
N HIS A 295 5.03 -9.18 -11.10
CA HIS A 295 3.87 -8.79 -10.29
C HIS A 295 2.58 -8.61 -11.10
N LEU A 296 2.69 -8.13 -12.32
CA LEU A 296 1.52 -7.82 -13.15
C LEU A 296 1.10 -8.98 -14.07
N ALA A 297 2.05 -9.80 -14.50
CA ALA A 297 1.80 -10.82 -15.51
C ALA A 297 2.74 -12.03 -15.42
N GLY A 298 3.27 -12.35 -14.23
CA GLY A 298 4.21 -13.45 -14.04
C GLY A 298 3.69 -14.81 -14.46
N ASP A 299 2.39 -15.02 -14.37
CA ASP A 299 1.70 -16.23 -14.83
C ASP A 299 1.69 -16.38 -16.37
N ALA A 300 1.75 -15.26 -17.09
CA ALA A 300 1.70 -15.25 -18.56
C ALA A 300 3.04 -15.56 -19.22
N PHE A 301 4.19 -15.16 -18.61
CA PHE A 301 5.50 -15.30 -19.25
C PHE A 301 6.54 -16.11 -18.46
N ALA A 302 6.27 -16.47 -17.21
CA ALA A 302 7.19 -17.23 -16.36
C ALA A 302 6.92 -18.75 -16.40
N ALA A 303 6.45 -19.28 -17.54
CA ALA A 303 6.09 -20.69 -17.66
C ALA A 303 7.22 -21.63 -17.26
N ASP A 304 8.45 -21.30 -17.63
CA ASP A 304 9.65 -22.13 -17.39
C ASP A 304 10.29 -21.91 -16.01
N GLN A 305 9.87 -20.89 -15.28
CA GLN A 305 10.37 -20.57 -13.95
C GLN A 305 9.22 -20.39 -12.95
N PRO A 306 8.69 -21.49 -12.42
CA PRO A 306 7.51 -21.47 -11.53
C PRO A 306 7.63 -20.52 -10.35
N GLN A 307 8.86 -20.28 -9.88
CA GLN A 307 9.15 -19.37 -8.77
C GLN A 307 8.87 -17.90 -9.11
N ASP A 308 8.96 -17.50 -10.39
CA ASP A 308 8.69 -16.12 -10.82
C ASP A 308 7.19 -15.88 -11.01
N LYS A 309 6.39 -16.94 -11.20
CA LYS A 309 4.93 -16.86 -11.16
C LYS A 309 4.39 -16.38 -9.81
N LEU A 310 5.15 -16.60 -8.74
CA LEU A 310 4.78 -16.13 -7.40
C LEU A 310 4.58 -14.61 -7.35
N GLY A 311 5.26 -13.88 -8.23
CA GLY A 311 5.12 -12.43 -8.31
C GLY A 311 3.68 -11.98 -8.52
N VAL A 312 2.87 -12.71 -9.31
CA VAL A 312 1.49 -12.33 -9.64
C VAL A 312 0.55 -12.33 -8.42
N ALA A 313 0.94 -12.97 -7.32
CA ALA A 313 0.19 -12.89 -6.08
C ALA A 313 0.05 -11.44 -5.56
N PHE A 314 0.93 -10.52 -5.99
CA PHE A 314 0.79 -9.09 -5.76
C PHE A 314 -0.63 -8.57 -6.01
N LEU A 315 -1.28 -9.03 -7.09
CA LEU A 315 -2.64 -8.59 -7.43
C LEU A 315 -3.70 -9.14 -6.48
N THR A 316 -3.46 -10.29 -5.85
CA THR A 316 -4.50 -11.07 -5.17
C THR A 316 -4.25 -11.33 -3.69
N ILE A 317 -3.08 -10.92 -3.17
CA ILE A 317 -2.68 -11.16 -1.78
C ILE A 317 -3.25 -10.12 -0.80
N GLY A 318 -3.83 -9.04 -1.29
CA GLY A 318 -4.51 -8.05 -0.47
C GLY A 318 -5.82 -8.60 0.11
N PRO A 319 -6.45 -7.84 1.01
CA PRO A 319 -7.70 -8.26 1.65
C PRO A 319 -8.82 -8.38 0.59
N PHE A 320 -9.67 -9.37 0.75
CA PHE A 320 -10.83 -9.58 -0.11
C PHE A 320 -11.98 -10.24 0.67
N ASP A 321 -13.19 -9.83 0.34
CA ASP A 321 -14.40 -10.42 0.90
C ASP A 321 -14.74 -11.70 0.12
N ASP A 322 -14.81 -12.83 0.83
CA ASP A 322 -15.17 -14.14 0.29
C ASP A 322 -16.57 -14.61 0.72
N VAL A 323 -17.31 -13.77 1.43
CA VAL A 323 -18.68 -14.06 1.80
C VAL A 323 -19.51 -14.17 0.53
N GLY A 324 -19.83 -15.39 0.16
CA GLY A 324 -20.68 -15.69 -1.00
C GLY A 324 -22.03 -15.03 -0.82
N ASN A 325 -22.33 -14.02 -1.62
CA ASN A 325 -23.63 -13.37 -1.59
C ASN A 325 -24.52 -13.89 -2.69
N GLN A 326 -25.74 -14.25 -2.34
CA GLN A 326 -26.75 -14.70 -3.31
C GLN A 326 -27.35 -13.51 -4.09
N ASP A 327 -27.19 -12.28 -3.59
CA ASP A 327 -27.59 -11.07 -4.31
C ASP A 327 -26.56 -10.72 -5.39
N PRO A 328 -26.94 -10.76 -6.69
CA PRO A 328 -26.04 -10.46 -7.79
C PRO A 328 -25.47 -9.04 -7.75
N VAL A 329 -26.21 -8.07 -7.22
CA VAL A 329 -25.77 -6.67 -7.14
C VAL A 329 -24.64 -6.55 -6.10
N GLN A 330 -24.82 -7.18 -4.95
CA GLN A 330 -23.80 -7.17 -3.90
C GLN A 330 -22.56 -7.97 -4.33
N ALA A 331 -22.73 -9.11 -4.98
CA ALA A 331 -21.62 -9.89 -5.55
C ALA A 331 -20.81 -9.07 -6.58
N ALA A 332 -21.49 -8.31 -7.44
CA ALA A 332 -20.84 -7.41 -8.38
C ALA A 332 -20.10 -6.25 -7.68
N GLN A 333 -20.66 -5.72 -6.59
CA GLN A 333 -20.01 -4.68 -5.80
C GLN A 333 -18.75 -5.19 -5.08
N ILE A 334 -18.81 -6.38 -4.48
CA ILE A 334 -17.63 -7.04 -3.87
C ILE A 334 -16.54 -7.24 -4.93
N ARG A 335 -16.92 -7.72 -6.11
CA ARG A 335 -15.98 -7.89 -7.22
C ARG A 335 -15.36 -6.55 -7.65
N ALA A 336 -16.17 -5.51 -7.78
CA ALA A 336 -15.69 -4.17 -8.14
C ALA A 336 -14.70 -3.62 -7.10
N ASN A 337 -14.94 -3.85 -5.81
CA ASN A 337 -14.02 -3.46 -4.73
C ASN A 337 -12.71 -4.24 -4.77
N THR A 338 -12.77 -5.54 -5.06
CA THR A 338 -11.56 -6.36 -5.23
C THR A 338 -10.68 -5.87 -6.39
N VAL A 339 -11.28 -5.49 -7.53
CA VAL A 339 -10.52 -4.95 -8.66
C VAL A 339 -10.01 -3.54 -8.36
N ASP A 340 -10.77 -2.73 -7.65
CA ASP A 340 -10.34 -1.42 -7.17
C ASP A 340 -9.07 -1.51 -6.32
N ASP A 341 -9.02 -2.47 -5.40
CA ASP A 341 -7.84 -2.74 -4.58
C ASP A 341 -6.60 -3.07 -5.43
N MET A 342 -6.75 -3.91 -6.47
CA MET A 342 -5.67 -4.21 -7.42
C MET A 342 -5.17 -2.96 -8.16
N ILE A 343 -6.08 -2.08 -8.59
CA ILE A 343 -5.77 -0.83 -9.28
C ILE A 343 -5.03 0.14 -8.36
N VAL A 344 -5.56 0.32 -7.15
CA VAL A 344 -4.97 1.23 -6.14
C VAL A 344 -3.56 0.76 -5.77
N ALA A 345 -3.40 -0.54 -5.51
CA ALA A 345 -2.09 -1.10 -5.21
C ALA A 345 -1.08 -0.93 -6.34
N THR A 346 -1.52 -1.20 -7.59
CA THR A 346 -0.67 -1.04 -8.77
C THR A 346 -0.25 0.41 -8.98
N GLY A 347 -1.21 1.34 -8.88
CA GLY A 347 -0.94 2.77 -9.00
C GLY A 347 0.01 3.29 -7.93
N SER A 348 -0.22 2.93 -6.68
CA SER A 348 0.60 3.36 -5.56
C SER A 348 2.00 2.75 -5.59
N ALA A 349 2.11 1.44 -5.85
CA ALA A 349 3.38 0.72 -5.81
C ALA A 349 4.32 1.06 -6.97
N PHE A 350 3.80 1.24 -8.18
CA PHE A 350 4.61 1.36 -9.39
C PHE A 350 4.63 2.76 -10.01
N LEU A 351 3.59 3.54 -9.79
CA LEU A 351 3.46 4.88 -10.37
C LEU A 351 3.55 5.99 -9.31
N GLY A 352 3.39 5.67 -8.03
CA GLY A 352 3.29 6.67 -6.96
C GLY A 352 2.05 7.56 -7.09
N LEU A 353 0.97 7.06 -7.73
CA LEU A 353 -0.25 7.79 -8.02
C LEU A 353 -1.44 7.24 -7.24
N THR A 354 -2.29 8.12 -6.74
CA THR A 354 -3.52 7.76 -5.99
C THR A 354 -4.71 7.55 -6.93
N ILE A 355 -4.58 6.59 -7.85
CA ILE A 355 -5.52 6.35 -8.95
C ILE A 355 -6.96 6.08 -8.45
N GLY A 356 -7.12 5.49 -7.26
CA GLY A 356 -8.42 5.14 -6.70
C GLY A 356 -9.39 6.33 -6.58
N CYS A 357 -8.90 7.56 -6.43
CA CYS A 357 -9.74 8.77 -6.43
C CYS A 357 -10.52 8.92 -7.75
N ALA A 358 -9.96 8.43 -8.86
CA ALA A 358 -10.59 8.52 -10.18
C ALA A 358 -11.74 7.52 -10.39
N ARG A 359 -12.04 6.65 -9.43
CA ARG A 359 -13.19 5.73 -9.49
C ARG A 359 -14.53 6.46 -9.59
N CYS A 360 -14.69 7.58 -8.87
CA CYS A 360 -15.96 8.30 -8.78
C CYS A 360 -16.00 9.61 -9.58
N HIS A 361 -14.85 10.25 -9.78
CA HIS A 361 -14.70 11.53 -10.49
C HIS A 361 -13.27 11.65 -11.00
N ASP A 362 -13.01 12.57 -11.92
CA ASP A 362 -11.63 12.87 -12.31
C ASP A 362 -10.78 13.21 -11.09
N HIS A 363 -9.52 12.74 -11.06
CA HIS A 363 -8.63 12.99 -9.93
C HIS A 363 -8.48 14.50 -9.66
N LYS A 364 -8.48 14.89 -8.37
CA LYS A 364 -8.53 16.31 -8.00
C LYS A 364 -7.27 17.08 -8.39
N PHE A 365 -6.11 16.46 -8.25
CA PHE A 365 -4.80 17.11 -8.42
C PHE A 365 -4.05 16.60 -9.65
N ASP A 366 -4.00 15.29 -9.82
CA ASP A 366 -3.28 14.66 -10.92
C ASP A 366 -4.12 14.62 -12.19
N PRO A 367 -3.49 14.63 -13.38
CA PRO A 367 -4.21 14.58 -14.66
C PRO A 367 -4.72 13.17 -14.99
N ILE A 368 -5.50 12.59 -14.09
CA ILE A 368 -6.07 11.24 -14.21
C ILE A 368 -7.58 11.36 -14.38
N PRO A 369 -8.12 11.27 -15.61
CA PRO A 369 -9.56 11.25 -15.83
C PRO A 369 -10.18 9.95 -15.32
N GLN A 370 -11.44 10.02 -14.92
CA GLN A 370 -12.22 8.85 -14.51
C GLN A 370 -12.20 7.73 -15.57
N ALA A 371 -12.21 8.09 -16.84
CA ALA A 371 -12.14 7.13 -17.93
C ALA A 371 -10.89 6.24 -17.88
N ASP A 372 -9.75 6.76 -17.40
CA ASP A 372 -8.50 5.99 -17.30
C ASP A 372 -8.57 4.97 -16.16
N TYR A 373 -9.26 5.29 -15.06
CA TYR A 373 -9.56 4.31 -14.03
C TYR A 373 -10.29 3.09 -14.60
N TYR A 374 -11.36 3.31 -15.39
CA TYR A 374 -12.12 2.20 -15.99
C TYR A 374 -11.38 1.46 -17.11
N ARG A 375 -10.43 2.10 -17.78
CA ARG A 375 -9.50 1.40 -18.69
C ARG A 375 -8.60 0.44 -17.92
N LEU A 376 -8.03 0.88 -16.78
CA LEU A 376 -7.27 0.00 -15.89
C LEU A 376 -8.14 -1.13 -15.29
N GLN A 377 -9.37 -0.82 -14.90
CA GLN A 377 -10.31 -1.83 -14.42
C GLN A 377 -10.51 -2.95 -15.46
N SER A 378 -10.61 -2.58 -16.72
CA SER A 378 -10.75 -3.56 -17.82
C SER A 378 -9.52 -4.46 -17.95
N ALA A 379 -8.31 -3.94 -17.71
CA ALA A 379 -7.08 -4.73 -17.73
C ALA A 379 -7.05 -5.78 -16.61
N PHE A 380 -7.59 -5.47 -15.43
CA PHE A 380 -7.62 -6.39 -14.28
C PHE A 380 -8.92 -7.21 -14.17
N ALA A 381 -9.87 -7.05 -15.08
CA ALA A 381 -11.16 -7.73 -15.01
C ALA A 381 -11.06 -9.27 -14.97
N GLY A 382 -10.03 -9.83 -15.60
CA GLY A 382 -9.73 -11.26 -15.62
C GLY A 382 -8.99 -11.80 -14.40
N ALA A 383 -8.35 -10.93 -13.59
CA ALA A 383 -7.59 -11.35 -12.41
C ALA A 383 -8.54 -11.87 -11.32
N ARG A 384 -8.24 -13.03 -10.75
CA ARG A 384 -9.05 -13.65 -9.68
C ARG A 384 -8.16 -14.27 -8.62
N GLN A 385 -8.65 -14.27 -7.38
CA GLN A 385 -8.04 -15.04 -6.29
C GLN A 385 -8.10 -16.53 -6.63
N GLY A 386 -7.05 -17.25 -6.23
CA GLY A 386 -6.99 -18.69 -6.43
C GLY A 386 -5.58 -19.24 -6.20
N ALA A 387 -5.49 -20.50 -5.82
CA ALA A 387 -4.22 -21.18 -5.65
C ALA A 387 -3.66 -21.64 -7.01
N GLN A 388 -2.40 -21.33 -7.27
CA GLN A 388 -1.68 -21.75 -8.47
C GLN A 388 -0.55 -22.71 -8.07
N PRO A 389 -0.36 -23.84 -8.78
CA PRO A 389 0.75 -24.72 -8.54
C PRO A 389 2.06 -24.06 -9.03
N VAL A 390 3.04 -23.94 -8.13
CA VAL A 390 4.36 -23.37 -8.43
C VAL A 390 5.47 -24.41 -8.43
N ALA A 391 5.11 -25.68 -8.26
CA ALA A 391 6.07 -26.79 -8.29
C ALA A 391 6.38 -27.23 -9.73
N THR A 392 7.66 -27.45 -10.02
CA THR A 392 8.06 -28.10 -11.28
C THR A 392 7.64 -29.58 -11.28
N PRO A 393 7.49 -30.23 -12.44
CA PRO A 393 7.27 -31.67 -12.51
C PRO A 393 8.31 -32.47 -11.72
N ALA A 394 9.58 -32.08 -11.78
CA ALA A 394 10.66 -32.73 -11.02
C ALA A 394 10.47 -32.61 -9.50
N MET A 395 10.00 -31.45 -9.01
CA MET A 395 9.68 -31.27 -7.58
C MET A 395 8.49 -32.12 -7.15
N LEU A 396 7.47 -32.23 -8.01
CA LEU A 396 6.31 -33.09 -7.75
C LEU A 396 6.71 -34.55 -7.71
N ASP A 397 7.54 -35.01 -8.64
CA ASP A 397 8.06 -36.37 -8.66
C ASP A 397 8.92 -36.68 -7.41
N LEU A 398 9.79 -35.76 -7.02
CA LEU A 398 10.56 -35.90 -5.78
C LEU A 398 9.63 -35.98 -4.56
N ARG A 399 8.69 -35.07 -4.44
CA ARG A 399 7.67 -35.09 -3.38
C ARG A 399 6.91 -36.41 -3.32
N ASN A 400 6.43 -36.87 -4.45
CA ASN A 400 5.67 -38.13 -4.53
C ASN A 400 6.53 -39.32 -4.10
N ARG A 401 7.79 -39.41 -4.54
CA ARG A 401 8.72 -40.44 -4.09
C ARG A 401 8.97 -40.41 -2.58
N LEU A 402 9.08 -39.22 -1.97
CA LEU A 402 9.27 -39.07 -0.54
C LEU A 402 8.01 -39.37 0.27
N LEU A 403 6.83 -39.03 -0.26
CA LEU A 403 5.56 -39.25 0.43
C LEU A 403 5.06 -40.69 0.33
N GLN A 404 5.33 -41.39 -0.76
CA GLN A 404 4.83 -42.74 -0.99
C GLN A 404 5.10 -43.70 0.17
N PRO A 405 6.31 -43.83 0.74
CA PRO A 405 6.55 -44.73 1.89
C PRO A 405 5.83 -44.27 3.16
N LEU A 406 5.68 -42.95 3.34
CA LEU A 406 4.95 -42.40 4.50
C LEU A 406 3.44 -42.66 4.39
N GLN A 407 2.86 -42.52 3.20
CA GLN A 407 1.47 -42.82 2.92
C GLN A 407 1.17 -44.33 3.10
N ALA A 408 2.07 -45.19 2.62
CA ALA A 408 1.97 -46.64 2.85
C ALA A 408 1.96 -46.96 4.35
N ARG A 409 2.91 -46.39 5.11
CA ARG A 409 2.99 -46.58 6.56
C ARG A 409 1.77 -46.04 7.29
N ARG A 410 1.25 -44.90 6.88
CA ARG A 410 0.01 -44.34 7.40
C ARG A 410 -1.19 -45.30 7.17
N ALA A 411 -1.32 -45.81 5.95
CA ALA A 411 -2.38 -46.77 5.62
C ALA A 411 -2.32 -48.06 6.46
N GLU A 412 -1.11 -48.58 6.75
CA GLU A 412 -0.92 -49.71 7.66
C GLU A 412 -1.39 -49.39 9.09
N ILE A 413 -1.03 -48.20 9.58
CA ILE A 413 -1.45 -47.75 10.94
C ILE A 413 -2.98 -47.57 10.98
N ASP A 414 -3.56 -46.88 9.99
CA ASP A 414 -5.00 -46.66 9.90
C ASP A 414 -5.76 -48.00 9.85
N SER A 415 -5.25 -48.99 9.09
CA SER A 415 -5.82 -50.34 9.04
C SER A 415 -5.75 -51.04 10.41
N SER A 416 -4.62 -50.91 11.11
CA SER A 416 -4.42 -51.49 12.44
C SER A 416 -5.34 -50.86 13.47
N LEU A 417 -5.53 -49.55 13.39
CA LEU A 417 -6.47 -48.81 14.24
C LEU A 417 -7.91 -49.25 13.97
N ALA A 418 -8.33 -49.35 12.72
CA ALA A 418 -9.66 -49.83 12.36
C ALA A 418 -9.91 -51.25 12.86
N ALA A 419 -8.92 -52.15 12.77
CA ALA A 419 -9.01 -53.49 13.29
C ALA A 419 -9.14 -53.54 14.85
N LEU A 420 -8.38 -52.68 15.53
CA LEU A 420 -8.52 -52.53 16.97
C LEU A 420 -9.91 -51.99 17.34
N GLU A 421 -10.37 -50.95 16.68
CA GLU A 421 -11.65 -50.33 16.89
C GLU A 421 -12.81 -51.34 16.70
N LYS A 422 -12.75 -52.13 15.62
CA LYS A 422 -13.71 -53.24 15.40
C LYS A 422 -13.69 -54.25 16.57
N ARG A 423 -12.52 -54.68 17.02
CA ARG A 423 -12.40 -55.59 18.17
C ARG A 423 -12.98 -54.99 19.47
N PHE A 424 -12.80 -53.69 19.68
CA PHE A 424 -13.44 -53.02 20.81
C PHE A 424 -14.96 -53.02 20.70
N GLN A 425 -15.49 -52.66 19.55
CA GLN A 425 -16.94 -52.68 19.30
C GLN A 425 -17.54 -54.10 19.51
N GLU A 426 -16.86 -55.14 19.01
CA GLU A 426 -17.26 -56.53 19.23
C GLU A 426 -17.22 -56.93 20.75
N ARG A 427 -16.24 -56.43 21.50
CA ARG A 427 -16.19 -56.66 22.96
C ARG A 427 -17.31 -55.92 23.68
N ILE A 428 -17.56 -54.66 23.34
CA ILE A 428 -18.70 -53.90 23.89
C ILE A 428 -20.03 -54.58 23.59
N ALA A 429 -20.22 -55.05 22.37
CA ALA A 429 -21.46 -55.74 21.97
C ALA A 429 -21.67 -57.09 22.70
N ARG A 430 -20.59 -57.76 23.14
CA ARG A 430 -20.66 -59.03 23.92
C ARG A 430 -20.69 -58.80 25.42
N ALA A 431 -20.40 -57.60 25.87
CA ALA A 431 -20.53 -57.27 27.29
C ALA A 431 -22.00 -57.33 27.70
N GLU A 432 -22.33 -58.07 28.76
CA GLU A 432 -23.69 -58.08 29.29
C GLU A 432 -24.07 -56.63 29.66
N PRO A 433 -25.33 -56.22 29.38
CA PRO A 433 -25.77 -54.89 29.81
C PRO A 433 -25.61 -54.79 31.32
N GLU A 434 -24.74 -53.89 31.77
CA GLU A 434 -24.58 -53.63 33.21
C GLU A 434 -25.94 -53.27 33.81
N ASP A 435 -26.19 -53.78 35.04
CA ASP A 435 -27.42 -53.52 35.75
C ASP A 435 -27.62 -51.99 35.88
N PRO A 436 -28.70 -51.41 35.29
CA PRO A 436 -28.98 -49.99 35.34
C PRO A 436 -29.08 -49.41 36.75
N LYS A 437 -29.22 -50.27 37.76
CA LYS A 437 -29.25 -49.89 39.16
C LYS A 437 -27.87 -49.63 39.78
N ARG A 438 -26.79 -49.99 39.08
CA ARG A 438 -25.40 -49.78 39.55
C ARG A 438 -24.98 -48.34 39.44
N TRP A 439 -25.65 -47.55 38.63
CA TRP A 439 -25.34 -46.14 38.40
C TRP A 439 -26.47 -45.28 39.00
N THR A 440 -26.22 -44.67 40.15
CA THR A 440 -27.09 -43.62 40.68
C THR A 440 -26.99 -42.42 39.77
N LYS A 441 -28.14 -41.86 39.36
CA LYS A 441 -28.15 -40.63 38.54
C LYS A 441 -27.59 -39.50 39.37
N PRO A 442 -26.45 -38.91 39.00
CA PRO A 442 -26.05 -37.67 39.61
C PRO A 442 -27.06 -36.59 39.24
N VAL A 443 -27.50 -35.81 40.19
CA VAL A 443 -28.23 -34.56 39.92
C VAL A 443 -27.19 -33.55 39.50
N ALA A 444 -27.32 -33.01 38.32
CA ALA A 444 -26.41 -31.98 37.84
C ALA A 444 -26.47 -30.76 38.76
N GLU A 445 -25.40 -30.49 39.44
CA GLU A 445 -25.23 -29.29 40.25
C GLU A 445 -24.52 -28.22 39.44
N PRO A 446 -24.76 -26.91 39.74
CA PRO A 446 -24.08 -25.81 39.00
C PRO A 446 -22.56 -25.82 39.07
N LYS A 447 -21.96 -26.61 39.93
CA LYS A 447 -20.50 -26.75 40.13
C LYS A 447 -19.90 -27.98 39.44
N GLY A 448 -20.68 -28.69 38.65
CA GLY A 448 -20.25 -29.93 38.00
C GLY A 448 -20.53 -31.16 38.87
N VAL A 449 -20.42 -32.33 38.27
CA VAL A 449 -20.63 -33.64 38.88
C VAL A 449 -19.35 -34.42 38.79
N SER A 450 -18.94 -35.02 39.93
CA SER A 450 -17.79 -35.93 40.00
C SER A 450 -18.23 -37.32 40.41
N GLU A 451 -17.89 -38.33 39.61
CA GLU A 451 -18.16 -39.74 39.93
C GLU A 451 -16.91 -40.59 39.99
N SER A 452 -16.89 -41.56 40.86
CA SER A 452 -15.78 -42.53 40.95
C SER A 452 -16.07 -43.74 40.07
N LEU A 453 -15.19 -44.03 39.16
CA LEU A 453 -15.24 -45.23 38.35
C LEU A 453 -14.80 -46.47 39.16
N PRO A 454 -15.26 -47.71 38.81
CA PRO A 454 -14.82 -48.94 39.45
C PRO A 454 -13.30 -49.15 39.38
N ASP A 455 -12.76 -50.00 40.26
CA ASP A 455 -11.33 -50.35 40.32
C ASP A 455 -10.82 -51.23 39.16
N GLU A 456 -11.66 -51.49 38.19
CA GLU A 456 -11.33 -52.29 37.01
C GLU A 456 -10.78 -51.43 35.87
N PRO A 457 -9.98 -51.98 34.96
CA PRO A 457 -9.53 -51.22 33.80
C PRO A 457 -10.69 -50.74 32.96
N VAL A 458 -10.86 -49.40 32.85
CA VAL A 458 -11.90 -48.78 32.05
C VAL A 458 -11.34 -48.57 30.63
N VAL A 459 -12.04 -49.11 29.64
CA VAL A 459 -11.64 -49.02 28.22
C VAL A 459 -12.34 -47.88 27.51
N ALA A 460 -13.56 -47.54 27.94
CA ALA A 460 -14.34 -46.43 27.39
C ALA A 460 -15.32 -45.91 28.46
N VAL A 461 -15.57 -44.62 28.42
CA VAL A 461 -16.60 -43.95 29.22
C VAL A 461 -17.65 -43.39 28.26
N ARG A 462 -18.93 -43.70 28.54
CA ARG A 462 -20.05 -43.15 27.76
C ARG A 462 -20.84 -42.21 28.66
N LEU A 463 -20.90 -40.94 28.27
CA LEU A 463 -21.81 -39.96 28.81
C LEU A 463 -23.12 -39.98 28.00
N THR A 464 -24.25 -40.30 28.64
CA THR A 464 -25.56 -40.30 27.99
C THR A 464 -26.42 -39.21 28.61
N ILE A 465 -26.75 -38.19 27.84
CA ILE A 465 -27.65 -37.11 28.25
C ILE A 465 -29.05 -37.46 27.75
N ARG A 466 -30.00 -37.65 28.66
CA ARG A 466 -31.38 -38.05 28.33
C ARG A 466 -32.36 -36.87 28.30
N GLY A 467 -32.01 -35.76 28.87
CA GLY A 467 -32.84 -34.55 28.90
C GLY A 467 -32.07 -33.35 29.40
N SER A 468 -32.65 -32.18 29.31
CA SER A 468 -32.11 -30.90 29.80
C SER A 468 -33.10 -30.28 30.80
N ASP A 469 -32.67 -29.26 31.53
CA ASP A 469 -33.54 -28.52 32.48
C ASP A 469 -34.75 -27.88 31.79
N ARG A 470 -34.67 -27.65 30.49
CA ARG A 470 -35.74 -27.07 29.68
C ARG A 470 -36.68 -28.10 29.07
N ASP A 471 -36.19 -29.30 28.82
CA ASP A 471 -36.97 -30.42 28.29
C ASP A 471 -36.35 -31.74 28.79
N PRO A 472 -36.99 -32.40 29.79
CA PRO A 472 -36.52 -33.66 30.34
C PRO A 472 -36.44 -34.82 29.34
N ASN A 473 -37.09 -34.70 28.19
CA ASN A 473 -37.11 -35.70 27.13
C ASN A 473 -36.22 -35.34 25.92
N SER A 474 -35.53 -34.22 25.99
CA SER A 474 -34.66 -33.75 24.89
C SER A 474 -33.33 -33.25 25.45
N ALA A 475 -32.25 -33.71 24.85
CA ALA A 475 -30.89 -33.21 25.11
C ALA A 475 -30.57 -31.88 24.37
N VAL A 476 -31.53 -31.32 23.63
CA VAL A 476 -31.33 -30.06 22.89
C VAL A 476 -31.10 -28.91 23.87
N GLY A 477 -29.99 -28.20 23.69
CA GLY A 477 -29.58 -27.08 24.54
C GLY A 477 -28.72 -27.44 25.74
N THR A 478 -28.35 -28.71 25.91
CA THR A 478 -27.35 -29.10 26.93
C THR A 478 -25.96 -28.73 26.43
N ARG A 479 -25.22 -28.02 27.25
CA ARG A 479 -23.82 -27.66 27.03
C ARG A 479 -22.94 -28.33 28.07
N ILE A 480 -21.88 -28.98 27.62
CA ILE A 480 -20.82 -29.50 28.49
C ILE A 480 -19.60 -28.64 28.17
N GLU A 481 -19.07 -27.96 29.20
CA GLU A 481 -17.94 -27.06 29.02
C GLU A 481 -16.62 -27.80 29.14
N GLU A 482 -16.54 -28.78 30.02
CA GLU A 482 -15.34 -29.57 30.24
C GLU A 482 -15.69 -30.99 30.67
N PHE A 483 -14.92 -31.95 30.20
CA PHE A 483 -15.00 -33.34 30.62
C PHE A 483 -13.61 -33.85 31.03
N GLU A 484 -13.44 -34.16 32.31
CA GLU A 484 -12.19 -34.68 32.84
C GLU A 484 -12.32 -36.16 33.24
N LEU A 485 -11.33 -36.96 32.88
CA LEU A 485 -11.15 -38.32 33.37
C LEU A 485 -9.81 -38.40 34.10
N ARG A 486 -9.84 -38.40 35.43
CA ARG A 486 -8.63 -38.37 36.25
C ARG A 486 -8.12 -39.77 36.57
N SER A 487 -6.82 -40.02 36.35
CA SER A 487 -6.15 -41.24 36.80
C SER A 487 -6.05 -41.28 38.34
N ARG A 488 -5.83 -42.46 38.87
CA ARG A 488 -5.50 -42.64 40.29
C ARG A 488 -4.03 -42.47 40.62
N ASP A 489 -3.23 -42.08 39.66
CA ASP A 489 -1.81 -41.79 39.87
C ASP A 489 -1.60 -40.62 40.82
N THR A 490 -0.43 -40.55 41.41
CA THR A 490 -0.07 -39.40 42.26
C THR A 490 1.14 -38.69 41.64
N PRO A 491 0.96 -37.49 41.08
CA PRO A 491 -0.29 -36.71 40.96
C PRO A 491 -1.27 -37.29 39.90
N PRO A 492 -2.57 -37.03 40.05
CA PRO A 492 -3.59 -37.46 39.09
C PRO A 492 -3.35 -36.82 37.71
N ARG A 493 -3.51 -37.60 36.64
CA ARG A 493 -3.44 -37.09 35.25
C ARG A 493 -4.84 -37.06 34.65
N ASN A 494 -5.14 -36.01 33.86
CA ASN A 494 -6.36 -36.00 33.06
C ASN A 494 -6.16 -36.89 31.83
N LEU A 495 -6.84 -38.02 31.79
CA LEU A 495 -6.77 -38.99 30.70
C LEU A 495 -7.73 -38.65 29.56
N ALA A 496 -8.64 -37.70 29.77
CA ALA A 496 -9.59 -37.26 28.74
C ALA A 496 -8.97 -36.24 27.74
N LEU A 497 -7.74 -35.77 27.94
CA LEU A 497 -7.12 -34.82 27.05
C LEU A 497 -6.85 -35.42 25.66
N ALA A 498 -7.08 -34.65 24.62
CA ALA A 498 -6.72 -35.00 23.23
C ALA A 498 -5.22 -35.29 23.10
N SER A 499 -4.37 -34.58 23.84
CA SER A 499 -2.92 -34.81 23.93
C SER A 499 -2.55 -36.20 24.50
N ALA A 500 -3.45 -36.82 25.26
CA ALA A 500 -3.32 -38.21 25.75
C ALA A 500 -3.85 -39.26 24.76
N GLY A 501 -4.30 -38.83 23.55
CA GLY A 501 -4.83 -39.72 22.54
C GLY A 501 -6.31 -40.04 22.63
N THR A 502 -7.05 -39.32 23.51
CA THR A 502 -8.50 -39.50 23.69
C THR A 502 -9.25 -38.95 22.46
N LYS A 503 -10.28 -39.69 22.03
CA LYS A 503 -11.20 -39.28 20.98
C LYS A 503 -12.61 -39.19 21.51
N ILE A 504 -13.31 -38.12 21.13
CA ILE A 504 -14.73 -37.94 21.41
C ILE A 504 -15.56 -38.26 20.14
N GLU A 505 -16.60 -39.04 20.34
CA GLU A 505 -17.62 -39.27 19.33
C GLU A 505 -18.96 -38.72 19.82
N ALA A 506 -19.50 -37.72 19.09
CA ALA A 506 -20.81 -37.17 19.38
C ALA A 506 -21.76 -37.43 18.19
N PRO A 507 -22.85 -38.19 18.43
CA PRO A 507 -23.76 -38.57 17.34
C PRO A 507 -24.64 -37.42 16.80
N SER A 508 -24.62 -36.26 17.44
CA SER A 508 -25.50 -35.13 17.13
C SER A 508 -24.77 -33.83 16.79
N ARG A 509 -23.61 -33.90 16.14
CA ARG A 509 -22.97 -32.69 15.60
C ARG A 509 -23.79 -32.19 14.43
N LYS A 510 -24.30 -30.94 14.47
CA LYS A 510 -24.83 -30.26 13.30
C LYS A 510 -23.67 -29.69 12.50
N PRO A 511 -23.42 -30.16 11.27
CA PRO A 511 -22.43 -29.54 10.40
C PRO A 511 -22.88 -28.12 10.05
N GLY A 512 -22.05 -27.12 10.29
CA GLY A 512 -22.23 -25.78 9.73
C GLY A 512 -22.76 -24.69 10.64
N ASP A 513 -23.14 -24.97 11.90
CA ASP A 513 -23.50 -23.92 12.85
C ASP A 513 -22.25 -23.50 13.67
N PHE A 514 -21.78 -22.26 13.46
CA PHE A 514 -20.74 -21.57 14.26
C PHE A 514 -19.32 -22.16 14.23
N GLY A 515 -18.91 -22.85 13.20
CA GLY A 515 -17.54 -23.31 13.00
C GLY A 515 -17.06 -24.27 14.09
N ASP A 516 -15.75 -24.33 14.31
CA ASP A 516 -15.10 -25.24 15.26
C ASP A 516 -15.26 -24.81 16.74
N ALA A 517 -15.81 -23.63 17.00
CA ALA A 517 -15.99 -23.12 18.37
C ALA A 517 -16.90 -23.97 19.26
N TYR A 518 -17.66 -24.90 18.69
CA TYR A 518 -18.56 -25.83 19.40
C TYR A 518 -18.27 -27.30 19.08
N ALA A 519 -17.06 -27.58 18.62
CA ALA A 519 -16.65 -28.95 18.32
C ALA A 519 -16.56 -29.78 19.61
N PRO A 520 -17.04 -31.03 19.61
CA PRO A 520 -16.93 -31.91 20.77
C PRO A 520 -15.49 -32.10 21.27
N GLU A 521 -14.52 -31.97 20.38
CA GLU A 521 -13.10 -32.11 20.66
C GLU A 521 -12.58 -31.04 21.65
N LEU A 522 -13.24 -29.87 21.72
CA LEU A 522 -12.90 -28.79 22.66
C LEU A 522 -13.24 -29.14 24.12
N MET A 523 -14.03 -30.20 24.33
CA MET A 523 -14.31 -30.69 25.70
C MET A 523 -13.11 -31.38 26.36
N ILE A 524 -12.06 -31.67 25.58
CA ILE A 524 -10.87 -32.42 26.02
C ILE A 524 -9.58 -31.74 25.60
N ASP A 525 -9.62 -30.47 25.22
CA ASP A 525 -8.44 -29.71 24.77
C ASP A 525 -7.58 -29.17 25.94
N GLY A 526 -8.14 -29.16 27.18
CA GLY A 526 -7.47 -28.69 28.37
C GLY A 526 -7.41 -27.18 28.46
#